data_4bbd7f9ee21c8bfac9d1c689aa9b379c
#
_entry.id   4bbd7f9ee21c8bfac9d1c689aa9b379c
#
_cell.length_a   1.000
_cell.length_b   1.000
_cell.length_c   1.000
_cell.angle_alpha   90.00
_cell.angle_beta   90.00
_cell.angle_gamma   90.00
#
_symmetry.space_group_name_H-M   'P 1'
#
loop_
_entity.id
_entity.type
_entity.pdbx_description
1 polymer ?
#
loop_
_entity_poly.entity_id
_entity_poly.type
_entity_poly.pdbx_seq_one_letter_code
_entity_poly.pdbx_strand_id
1 'polypeptide(L)'
;MKRKNVVTKYHQKGDAKSKAIYSDCEKYRYSLTRIWNEEAKKLHFIMLNPSTATEIQNDPTVERCERRARTLNFGAFRVTNIFAWRDTDPKKMKCAIEPIGLLNDEAILSGCNWGDCTIAAWGNHGIYL
;
A
#
# COMPACT_ATOMS: atom_id res chain seq x y z
N MET A 1 -10.41 26.19 -4.84
CA MET A 1 -9.34 25.41 -4.20
C MET A 1 -8.80 24.36 -5.17
N LYS A 2 -7.52 24.31 -5.29
CA LYS A 2 -6.90 23.38 -6.21
C LYS A 2 -6.84 21.96 -5.61
N ARG A 3 -7.40 21.00 -6.34
CA ARG A 3 -7.41 19.61 -5.91
C ARG A 3 -6.01 19.01 -6.08
N LYS A 4 -5.56 18.22 -5.09
CA LYS A 4 -4.31 17.47 -5.23
C LYS A 4 -4.46 16.42 -6.31
N ASN A 5 -3.48 16.31 -7.19
CA ASN A 5 -3.50 15.34 -8.27
C ASN A 5 -2.89 14.02 -7.79
N VAL A 6 -3.55 12.94 -8.12
CA VAL A 6 -3.02 11.60 -7.92
C VAL A 6 -3.01 10.87 -9.26
N VAL A 7 -2.14 9.89 -9.37
CA VAL A 7 -2.08 9.00 -10.53
C VAL A 7 -2.56 7.63 -10.07
N THR A 8 -3.63 7.15 -10.69
CA THR A 8 -4.17 5.82 -10.40
C THR A 8 -3.87 4.91 -11.57
N LYS A 9 -3.21 3.78 -11.30
CA LYS A 9 -2.86 2.79 -12.30
C LYS A 9 -3.53 1.47 -12.02
N TYR A 10 -3.99 0.79 -13.05
CA TYR A 10 -4.72 -0.47 -12.95
C TYR A 10 -3.99 -1.55 -13.74
N HIS A 11 -4.16 -2.79 -13.30
CA HIS A 11 -3.61 -3.95 -14.01
C HIS A 11 -4.42 -5.18 -13.63
N GLN A 12 -4.50 -6.14 -14.53
CA GLN A 12 -5.09 -7.43 -14.22
C GLN A 12 -4.13 -8.54 -14.63
N LYS A 13 -3.85 -9.45 -13.70
CA LYS A 13 -2.97 -10.58 -13.91
C LYS A 13 -3.61 -11.81 -13.28
N GLY A 14 -3.92 -12.81 -14.13
CA GLY A 14 -4.61 -14.00 -13.64
C GLY A 14 -5.97 -13.64 -13.07
N ASP A 15 -6.23 -14.08 -11.85
CA ASP A 15 -7.49 -13.81 -11.15
C ASP A 15 -7.51 -12.45 -10.43
N ALA A 16 -6.39 -11.75 -10.35
CA ALA A 16 -6.27 -10.55 -9.53
C ALA A 16 -6.37 -9.27 -10.35
N LYS A 17 -7.26 -8.38 -9.91
CA LYS A 17 -7.34 -7.00 -10.39
C LYS A 17 -6.55 -6.14 -9.43
N SER A 18 -5.64 -5.31 -9.96
CA SER A 18 -4.75 -4.49 -9.15
C SER A 18 -4.96 -3.02 -9.42
N LYS A 19 -4.73 -2.23 -8.37
CA LYS A 19 -4.86 -0.78 -8.42
C LYS A 19 -3.78 -0.18 -7.53
N ALA A 20 -3.03 0.75 -8.06
CA ALA A 20 -2.04 1.50 -7.27
C ALA A 20 -2.31 2.98 -7.40
N ILE A 21 -2.24 3.70 -6.30
CA ILE A 21 -2.44 5.14 -6.24
C ILE A 21 -1.14 5.80 -5.83
N TYR A 22 -0.65 6.69 -6.67
CA TYR A 22 0.61 7.41 -6.50
C TYR A 22 0.37 8.91 -6.46
N SER A 23 1.35 9.65 -5.95
CA SER A 23 1.40 11.09 -6.18
C SER A 23 1.61 11.37 -7.67
N ASP A 24 1.39 12.61 -8.10
CA ASP A 24 1.56 13.01 -9.51
C ASP A 24 3.00 12.80 -9.99
N CYS A 25 4.00 12.96 -9.13
CA CYS A 25 5.40 12.69 -9.46
C CYS A 25 5.77 11.22 -9.35
N GLU A 26 4.88 10.38 -8.82
CA GLU A 26 5.05 8.95 -8.60
C GLU A 26 6.19 8.58 -7.64
N LYS A 27 6.70 9.54 -6.88
CA LYS A 27 7.69 9.26 -5.84
C LYS A 27 7.05 8.76 -4.55
N TYR A 28 5.74 8.93 -4.41
CA TYR A 28 4.96 8.42 -3.28
C TYR A 28 3.95 7.40 -3.78
N ARG A 29 3.83 6.30 -3.07
CA ARG A 29 2.75 5.33 -3.30
C ARG A 29 1.83 5.35 -2.09
N TYR A 30 0.59 5.81 -2.28
CA TYR A 30 -0.38 5.93 -1.19
C TYR A 30 -1.08 4.63 -0.89
N SER A 31 -1.37 3.81 -1.89
CA SER A 31 -1.99 2.51 -1.68
C SER A 31 -1.70 1.57 -2.83
N LEU A 32 -1.74 0.26 -2.52
CA LEU A 32 -1.65 -0.80 -3.50
C LEU A 32 -2.68 -1.84 -3.13
N THR A 33 -3.61 -2.14 -4.03
CA THR A 33 -4.73 -3.03 -3.78
C THR A 33 -4.76 -4.14 -4.81
N ARG A 34 -5.01 -5.38 -4.37
CA ARG A 34 -5.25 -6.51 -5.26
C ARG A 34 -6.51 -7.23 -4.82
N ILE A 35 -7.39 -7.55 -5.78
CA ILE A 35 -8.68 -8.16 -5.52
C ILE A 35 -8.84 -9.35 -6.44
N TRP A 36 -9.12 -10.54 -5.87
CA TRP A 36 -9.39 -11.75 -6.65
C TRP A 36 -10.75 -12.35 -6.33
N ASN A 37 -11.38 -11.93 -5.23
CA ASN A 37 -12.74 -12.36 -4.89
C ASN A 37 -13.44 -11.23 -4.13
N GLU A 38 -14.28 -10.48 -4.83
CA GLU A 38 -14.95 -9.31 -4.27
C GLU A 38 -15.97 -9.64 -3.19
N GLU A 39 -16.43 -10.89 -3.14
CA GLU A 39 -17.42 -11.33 -2.16
C GLU A 39 -16.81 -11.76 -0.83
N ALA A 40 -15.50 -12.01 -0.79
CA ALA A 40 -14.83 -12.41 0.43
C ALA A 40 -14.35 -11.19 1.21
N LYS A 41 -13.88 -11.41 2.45
CA LYS A 41 -13.38 -10.35 3.31
C LYS A 41 -12.11 -9.71 2.74
N LYS A 42 -11.85 -8.48 3.15
CA LYS A 42 -10.74 -7.66 2.70
C LYS A 42 -9.76 -7.42 3.83
N LEU A 43 -8.47 -7.54 3.53
CA LEU A 43 -7.39 -7.38 4.51
C LEU A 43 -6.58 -6.13 4.18
N HIS A 44 -6.37 -5.29 5.19
CA HIS A 44 -5.58 -4.08 5.06
C HIS A 44 -4.29 -4.23 5.87
N PHE A 45 -3.15 -3.99 5.22
CA PHE A 45 -1.84 -3.98 5.88
C PHE A 45 -1.32 -2.54 5.93
N ILE A 46 -0.89 -2.11 7.12
CA ILE A 46 -0.14 -0.86 7.26
C ILE A 46 1.32 -1.23 7.45
N MET A 47 2.15 -0.89 6.47
CA MET A 47 3.58 -1.22 6.48
C MET A 47 4.41 0.03 6.77
N LEU A 48 5.74 -0.07 6.71
CA LEU A 48 6.61 1.07 6.98
C LEU A 48 6.64 2.04 5.79
N ASN A 49 7.12 1.59 4.65
CA ASN A 49 7.22 2.39 3.44
C ASN A 49 7.18 1.50 2.20
N PRO A 50 6.73 2.04 1.05
CA PRO A 50 6.72 1.26 -0.18
C PRO A 50 8.13 1.03 -0.70
N SER A 51 8.31 -0.09 -1.38
CA SER A 51 9.55 -0.43 -2.05
C SER A 51 9.31 -0.48 -3.56
N THR A 52 9.49 -1.64 -4.18
CA THR A 52 9.45 -1.76 -5.64
C THR A 52 8.14 -2.29 -6.20
N ALA A 53 7.22 -2.75 -5.34
CA ALA A 53 5.94 -3.28 -5.83
C ALA A 53 5.11 -2.20 -6.52
N THR A 54 4.46 -2.59 -7.61
CA THR A 54 3.59 -1.72 -8.39
C THR A 54 2.27 -2.45 -8.66
N GLU A 55 1.39 -1.82 -9.43
CA GLU A 55 0.15 -2.47 -9.86
C GLU A 55 0.42 -3.69 -10.75
N ILE A 56 1.63 -3.80 -11.32
CA ILE A 56 2.00 -4.87 -12.25
C ILE A 56 2.69 -6.03 -11.53
N GLN A 57 3.55 -5.75 -10.56
CA GLN A 57 4.38 -6.78 -9.94
C GLN A 57 4.49 -6.59 -8.43
N ASN A 58 4.77 -7.69 -7.74
CA ASN A 58 5.05 -7.70 -6.31
C ASN A 58 6.55 -7.52 -6.04
N ASP A 59 6.87 -6.90 -4.90
CA ASP A 59 8.17 -7.08 -4.27
C ASP A 59 8.04 -8.21 -3.22
N PRO A 60 9.12 -8.62 -2.55
CA PRO A 60 9.04 -9.73 -1.58
C PRO A 60 8.04 -9.47 -0.44
N THR A 61 7.91 -8.24 0.01
CA THR A 61 6.98 -7.91 1.10
C THR A 61 5.53 -8.05 0.65
N VAL A 62 5.20 -7.46 -0.50
CA VAL A 62 3.83 -7.53 -1.03
C VAL A 62 3.48 -8.97 -1.43
N GLU A 63 4.45 -9.73 -1.94
CA GLU A 63 4.27 -11.15 -2.23
C GLU A 63 3.84 -11.92 -0.97
N ARG A 64 4.48 -11.66 0.16
CA ARG A 64 4.10 -12.29 1.44
C ARG A 64 2.70 -11.86 1.88
N CYS A 65 2.36 -10.59 1.68
CA CYS A 65 1.02 -10.09 2.01
C CYS A 65 -0.05 -10.82 1.21
N GLU A 66 0.16 -10.95 -0.09
CA GLU A 66 -0.78 -11.65 -0.96
C GLU A 66 -0.94 -13.10 -0.55
N ARG A 67 0.17 -13.80 -0.34
CA ARG A 67 0.16 -15.21 0.04
C ARG A 67 -0.58 -15.41 1.35
N ARG A 68 -0.33 -14.55 2.33
CA ARG A 68 -1.00 -14.62 3.63
C ARG A 68 -2.50 -14.38 3.51
N ALA A 69 -2.88 -13.36 2.75
CA ALA A 69 -4.29 -13.05 2.54
C ALA A 69 -5.02 -14.22 1.86
N ARG A 70 -4.41 -14.83 0.85
CA ARG A 70 -5.01 -15.99 0.17
C ARG A 70 -5.11 -17.20 1.10
N THR A 71 -4.08 -17.47 1.89
CA THR A 71 -4.08 -18.59 2.84
C THR A 71 -5.16 -18.45 3.90
N LEU A 72 -5.45 -17.21 4.33
CA LEU A 72 -6.46 -16.93 5.33
C LEU A 72 -7.86 -16.75 4.73
N ASN A 73 -8.03 -17.02 3.44
CA ASN A 73 -9.30 -16.96 2.72
C ASN A 73 -9.89 -15.55 2.60
N PHE A 74 -9.04 -14.53 2.62
CA PHE A 74 -9.47 -13.19 2.21
C PHE A 74 -9.56 -13.14 0.69
N GLY A 75 -10.39 -12.26 0.17
CA GLY A 75 -10.57 -12.08 -1.28
C GLY A 75 -9.81 -10.89 -1.83
N ALA A 76 -9.14 -10.14 -0.98
CA ALA A 76 -8.42 -8.94 -1.38
C ALA A 76 -7.48 -8.50 -0.28
N PHE A 77 -6.45 -7.74 -0.66
CA PHE A 77 -5.65 -7.00 0.31
C PHE A 77 -5.29 -5.63 -0.23
N ARG A 78 -5.04 -4.72 0.69
CA ARG A 78 -4.53 -3.38 0.39
C ARG A 78 -3.37 -3.10 1.30
N VAL A 79 -2.32 -2.51 0.75
CA VAL A 79 -1.15 -2.05 1.51
C VAL A 79 -1.14 -0.53 1.50
N THR A 80 -1.09 0.06 2.69
CA THR A 80 -0.75 1.46 2.89
C THR A 80 0.52 1.51 3.73
N ASN A 81 1.10 2.69 3.90
CA ASN A 81 2.39 2.81 4.57
C ASN A 81 2.38 4.03 5.49
N ILE A 82 3.10 3.91 6.61
CA ILE A 82 3.29 5.07 7.52
C ILE A 82 3.94 6.21 6.76
N PHE A 83 4.95 5.89 5.94
CA PHE A 83 5.62 6.84 5.05
C PHE A 83 5.33 6.42 3.62
N ALA A 84 4.86 7.32 2.79
CA ALA A 84 4.49 7.01 1.41
C ALA A 84 5.65 7.11 0.43
N TRP A 85 6.77 7.69 0.82
CA TRP A 85 7.97 7.82 0.00
C TRP A 85 8.50 6.45 -0.43
N ARG A 86 8.72 6.26 -1.72
CA ARG A 86 9.13 4.97 -2.28
C ARG A 86 10.64 4.81 -2.19
N ASP A 87 11.08 3.87 -1.36
CA ASP A 87 12.50 3.53 -1.21
C ASP A 87 12.61 2.12 -0.65
N THR A 88 13.64 1.39 -1.08
CA THR A 88 13.94 0.06 -0.56
C THR A 88 14.66 0.11 0.78
N ASP A 89 15.35 1.21 1.07
CA ASP A 89 16.17 1.37 2.26
C ASP A 89 15.45 2.30 3.25
N PRO A 90 15.01 1.81 4.42
CA PRO A 90 14.37 2.67 5.42
C PRO A 90 15.24 3.85 5.85
N LYS A 91 16.56 3.71 5.84
CA LYS A 91 17.46 4.82 6.19
C LYS A 91 17.35 5.95 5.19
N LYS A 92 17.30 5.64 3.90
CA LYS A 92 17.12 6.66 2.85
C LYS A 92 15.75 7.29 2.93
N MET A 93 14.73 6.51 3.23
CA MET A 93 13.38 7.02 3.42
C MET A 93 13.35 8.05 4.55
N LYS A 94 14.01 7.76 5.67
CA LYS A 94 14.05 8.67 6.81
C LYS A 94 14.80 9.97 6.51
N CYS A 95 15.70 9.95 5.54
CA CYS A 95 16.43 11.14 5.10
C CYS A 95 15.68 11.95 4.03
N ALA A 96 14.56 11.46 3.53
CA ALA A 96 13.76 12.19 2.56
C ALA A 96 13.18 13.45 3.22
N ILE A 97 13.06 14.53 2.43
CA ILE A 97 12.54 15.81 2.94
C ILE A 97 11.09 15.65 3.42
N GLU A 98 10.29 14.91 2.67
CA GLU A 98 8.88 14.70 3.01
C GLU A 98 8.52 13.22 2.82
N PRO A 99 8.87 12.35 3.78
CA PRO A 99 8.66 10.91 3.60
C PRO A 99 7.20 10.47 3.72
N ILE A 100 6.35 11.24 4.38
CA ILE A 100 4.95 10.84 4.61
C ILE A 100 4.10 10.99 3.35
N GLY A 101 4.18 12.12 2.68
CA GLY A 101 3.33 12.42 1.53
C GLY A 101 2.04 13.13 1.93
N LEU A 102 1.54 14.01 1.05
CA LEU A 102 0.44 14.92 1.37
C LEU A 102 -0.90 14.23 1.61
N LEU A 103 -1.15 13.12 0.92
CA LEU A 103 -2.46 12.44 1.00
C LEU A 103 -2.37 11.11 1.74
N ASN A 104 -1.26 10.88 2.44
CA ASN A 104 -1.02 9.56 3.02
C ASN A 104 -1.97 9.23 4.18
N ASP A 105 -2.28 10.21 5.03
CA ASP A 105 -3.19 9.98 6.15
C ASP A 105 -4.57 9.57 5.65
N GLU A 106 -5.06 10.22 4.59
CA GLU A 106 -6.33 9.86 3.98
C GLU A 106 -6.30 8.44 3.41
N ALA A 107 -5.19 8.05 2.80
CA ALA A 107 -5.04 6.71 2.24
C ALA A 107 -5.09 5.64 3.33
N ILE A 108 -4.43 5.88 4.46
CA ILE A 108 -4.46 4.95 5.59
C ILE A 108 -5.87 4.83 6.16
N LEU A 109 -6.55 5.96 6.38
CA LEU A 109 -7.92 5.94 6.90
C LEU A 109 -8.87 5.25 5.93
N SER A 110 -8.74 5.52 4.65
CA SER A 110 -9.54 4.85 3.63
C SER A 110 -9.31 3.34 3.65
N GLY A 111 -8.06 2.91 3.83
CA GLY A 111 -7.73 1.49 3.95
C GLY A 111 -8.38 0.84 5.16
N CYS A 112 -8.36 1.52 6.30
CA CYS A 112 -9.00 1.03 7.52
C CYS A 112 -10.51 0.87 7.34
N ASN A 113 -11.15 1.77 6.62
CA ASN A 113 -12.59 1.68 6.34
C ASN A 113 -12.91 0.61 5.28
N TRP A 114 -12.04 0.44 4.31
CA TRP A 114 -12.21 -0.54 3.23
C TRP A 114 -12.03 -1.97 3.71
N GLY A 115 -11.05 -2.21 4.60
CA GLY A 115 -10.72 -3.55 5.06
C GLY A 115 -11.64 -4.03 6.16
N ASP A 116 -11.92 -5.32 6.15
CA ASP A 116 -12.62 -5.97 7.27
C ASP A 116 -11.69 -6.17 8.46
N CYS A 117 -10.39 -6.30 8.19
CA CYS A 117 -9.33 -6.38 9.19
C CYS A 117 -8.19 -5.48 8.78
N THR A 118 -7.51 -4.87 9.75
CA THR A 118 -6.30 -4.09 9.52
C THR A 118 -5.17 -4.64 10.38
N ILE A 119 -4.03 -4.91 9.76
CA ILE A 119 -2.83 -5.42 10.44
C ILE A 119 -1.75 -4.35 10.35
N ALA A 120 -1.25 -3.94 11.52
CA ALA A 120 -0.10 -3.05 11.62
C ALA A 120 1.17 -3.90 11.50
N ALA A 121 1.90 -3.72 10.42
CA ALA A 121 3.04 -4.58 10.09
C ALA A 121 4.29 -3.77 9.75
N TRP A 122 4.53 -2.67 10.46
CA TRP A 122 5.68 -1.80 10.19
C TRP A 122 6.96 -2.19 10.93
N GLY A 123 6.91 -3.17 11.82
CA GLY A 123 8.09 -3.63 12.54
C GLY A 123 8.69 -2.55 13.45
N ASN A 124 9.97 -2.72 13.78
CA ASN A 124 10.66 -1.83 14.72
C ASN A 124 10.88 -0.43 14.16
N HIS A 125 10.94 -0.28 12.84
CA HIS A 125 11.15 1.03 12.21
C HIS A 125 9.97 1.98 12.43
N GLY A 126 8.78 1.46 12.74
CA GLY A 126 7.61 2.28 13.03
C GLY A 126 7.77 3.11 14.30
N ILE A 127 8.62 2.66 15.22
CA ILE A 127 8.90 3.37 16.47
C ILE A 127 9.57 4.72 16.22
N TYR A 128 10.20 4.88 15.06
CA TYR A 128 10.85 6.13 14.66
C TYR A 128 9.89 7.33 14.73
N LEU A 129 8.60 7.08 14.53
CA LEU A 129 7.60 8.12 14.70
C LEU A 129 7.51 8.56 16.15
#